data_d870f7a188970a54f957cf1b7a1cc79a
#
_entry.id   d870f7a188970a54f957cf1b7a1cc79a
#
_cell.length_a   1.000
_cell.length_b   1.000
_cell.length_c   1.000
_cell.angle_alpha   90.00
_cell.angle_beta   90.00
_cell.angle_gamma   90.00
#
_symmetry.space_group_name_H-M   'P 1'
#
loop_
_entity.id
_entity.type
_entity.pdbx_description
1 polymer ?
#
loop_
_entity_poly.entity_id
_entity_poly.type
_entity_poly.pdbx_seq_one_letter_code
_entity_poly.pdbx_strand_id
1 'polypeptide(L)'
;DCRNIDVFILHPHNRVSDVQRRQMTTINKSNIHNIAISGNFDDCQAIVKKSFSEQEFLRGERRLIAVNSINFARILAQIVYYFWSYLRINCPKEGIIFSVPTGNFGDVFAGYIALGMGLPIKKLIVATNSNDILHRCINNNDHSPREVNASLAPSMDIMISSNFERLLFDAFERDSSKIRELMEKVT
;
A
#
# COMPACT_ATOMS: atom_id res chain seq x y z
N ASP A 1 -4.73 3.89 -24.62
CA ASP A 1 -4.59 2.68 -25.43
C ASP A 1 -3.10 2.31 -25.56
N CYS A 2 -2.57 1.58 -24.57
CA CYS A 2 -1.22 1.02 -24.63
C CYS A 2 -1.30 -0.32 -25.38
N ARG A 3 -0.60 -0.43 -26.50
CA ARG A 3 -0.71 -1.61 -27.40
C ARG A 3 0.10 -2.83 -26.94
N ASN A 4 1.08 -2.65 -26.06
CA ASN A 4 2.01 -3.71 -25.63
C ASN A 4 1.93 -4.00 -24.13
N ILE A 5 0.76 -3.83 -23.54
CA ILE A 5 0.52 -4.04 -22.10
C ILE A 5 -0.74 -4.87 -21.94
N ASP A 6 -0.62 -5.97 -21.21
CA ASP A 6 -1.75 -6.70 -20.66
C ASP A 6 -1.93 -6.32 -19.20
N VAL A 7 -3.15 -6.01 -18.77
CA VAL A 7 -3.48 -5.62 -17.40
C VAL A 7 -4.28 -6.73 -16.74
N PHE A 8 -3.76 -7.27 -15.66
CA PHE A 8 -4.44 -8.25 -14.83
C PHE A 8 -4.88 -7.58 -13.53
N ILE A 9 -6.18 -7.55 -13.29
CA ILE A 9 -6.78 -6.96 -12.10
C ILE A 9 -7.27 -8.11 -11.22
N LEU A 10 -6.63 -8.30 -10.07
CA LEU A 10 -7.06 -9.26 -9.07
C LEU A 10 -7.83 -8.53 -7.99
N HIS A 11 -9.00 -9.04 -7.66
CA HIS A 11 -9.81 -8.50 -6.57
C HIS A 11 -10.53 -9.62 -5.79
N PRO A 12 -10.78 -9.44 -4.49
CA PRO A 12 -11.50 -10.43 -3.70
C PRO A 12 -12.96 -10.50 -4.13
N HIS A 13 -13.45 -11.73 -4.33
CA HIS A 13 -14.84 -11.97 -4.74
C HIS A 13 -15.81 -11.52 -3.64
N ASN A 14 -16.79 -10.70 -4.01
CA ASN A 14 -17.82 -10.14 -3.11
C ASN A 14 -17.27 -9.37 -1.87
N ARG A 15 -16.01 -8.93 -1.90
CA ARG A 15 -15.39 -8.15 -0.81
C ARG A 15 -14.87 -6.78 -1.27
N VAL A 16 -15.40 -6.27 -2.35
CA VAL A 16 -15.19 -4.89 -2.85
C VAL A 16 -16.53 -4.20 -2.94
N SER A 17 -16.56 -2.88 -2.76
CA SER A 17 -17.79 -2.12 -2.95
C SER A 17 -18.28 -2.20 -4.40
N ASP A 18 -19.56 -2.02 -4.63
CA ASP A 18 -20.13 -2.02 -5.99
C ASP A 18 -19.48 -0.96 -6.89
N VAL A 19 -19.14 0.20 -6.32
CA VAL A 19 -18.45 1.27 -7.05
C VAL A 19 -17.07 0.79 -7.49
N GLN A 20 -16.26 0.25 -6.58
CA GLN A 20 -14.94 -0.27 -6.90
C GLN A 20 -15.00 -1.42 -7.92
N ARG A 21 -15.94 -2.35 -7.74
CA ARG A 21 -16.16 -3.44 -8.68
C ARG A 21 -16.46 -2.91 -10.08
N ARG A 22 -17.36 -1.94 -10.20
CA ARG A 22 -17.69 -1.33 -11.49
C ARG A 22 -16.50 -0.61 -12.11
N GLN A 23 -15.71 0.12 -11.34
CA GLN A 23 -14.48 0.78 -11.83
C GLN A 23 -13.51 -0.23 -12.45
N MET A 24 -13.38 -1.43 -11.88
CA MET A 24 -12.50 -2.47 -12.41
C MET A 24 -13.09 -3.22 -13.60
N THR A 25 -14.40 -3.43 -13.65
CA THR A 25 -15.04 -4.35 -14.61
C THR A 25 -15.71 -3.68 -15.81
N THR A 26 -15.84 -2.35 -15.83
CA THR A 26 -16.51 -1.64 -16.93
C THR A 26 -15.65 -1.49 -18.19
N ILE A 27 -14.33 -1.65 -18.08
CA ILE A 27 -13.44 -1.54 -19.24
C ILE A 27 -13.34 -2.93 -19.90
N ASN A 28 -14.05 -3.10 -20.99
CA ASN A 28 -14.04 -4.35 -21.76
C ASN A 28 -13.09 -4.23 -22.96
N LYS A 29 -11.81 -4.49 -22.71
CA LYS A 29 -10.73 -4.50 -23.73
C LYS A 29 -10.05 -5.86 -23.70
N SER A 30 -9.57 -6.33 -24.86
CA SER A 30 -8.92 -7.65 -24.99
C SER A 30 -7.64 -7.83 -24.19
N ASN A 31 -7.00 -6.72 -23.79
CA ASN A 31 -5.79 -6.71 -23.00
C ASN A 31 -6.05 -6.40 -21.51
N ILE A 32 -7.31 -6.44 -21.05
CA ILE A 32 -7.67 -6.22 -19.64
C ILE A 32 -8.40 -7.45 -19.11
N HIS A 33 -7.81 -8.06 -18.10
CA HIS A 33 -8.28 -9.30 -17.49
C HIS A 33 -8.67 -9.08 -16.05
N ASN A 34 -9.94 -9.26 -15.71
CA ASN A 34 -10.45 -9.19 -14.36
C ASN A 34 -10.58 -10.59 -13.76
N ILE A 35 -9.96 -10.81 -12.61
CA ILE A 35 -9.91 -12.10 -11.93
C ILE A 35 -10.40 -11.92 -10.50
N ALA A 36 -11.57 -12.50 -10.21
CA ALA A 36 -12.11 -12.54 -8.86
C ALA A 36 -11.48 -13.71 -8.08
N ILE A 37 -10.89 -13.43 -6.94
CA ILE A 37 -10.23 -14.40 -6.08
C ILE A 37 -11.14 -14.74 -4.89
N SER A 38 -11.28 -16.04 -4.61
CA SER A 38 -11.94 -16.51 -3.39
C SER A 38 -11.01 -16.30 -2.20
N GLY A 39 -11.09 -15.13 -1.56
CA GLY A 39 -10.21 -14.71 -0.48
C GLY A 39 -10.40 -13.25 -0.12
N ASN A 40 -9.37 -12.62 0.41
CA ASN A 40 -9.32 -11.21 0.78
C ASN A 40 -8.25 -10.43 -0.03
N PHE A 41 -8.01 -9.17 0.30
CA PHE A 41 -6.98 -8.36 -0.39
C PHE A 41 -5.57 -8.86 -0.14
N ASP A 42 -5.29 -9.44 1.01
CA ASP A 42 -3.97 -9.99 1.33
C ASP A 42 -3.68 -11.23 0.49
N ASP A 43 -4.70 -12.06 0.21
CA ASP A 43 -4.58 -13.20 -0.70
C ASP A 43 -4.27 -12.74 -2.13
N CYS A 44 -4.95 -11.71 -2.62
CA CYS A 44 -4.65 -11.12 -3.92
C CYS A 44 -3.20 -10.60 -3.98
N GLN A 45 -2.75 -9.96 -2.91
CA GLN A 45 -1.39 -9.43 -2.81
C GLN A 45 -0.34 -10.54 -2.72
N ALA A 46 -0.63 -11.64 -2.03
CA ALA A 46 0.24 -12.79 -1.95
C ALA A 46 0.45 -13.43 -3.35
N ILE A 47 -0.62 -13.56 -4.14
CA ILE A 47 -0.55 -14.04 -5.52
C ILE A 47 0.35 -13.13 -6.36
N VAL A 48 0.17 -11.81 -6.26
CA VAL A 48 1.01 -10.84 -6.97
C VAL A 48 2.47 -10.99 -6.58
N LYS A 49 2.78 -11.02 -5.27
CA LYS A 49 4.16 -11.19 -4.78
C LYS A 49 4.79 -12.49 -5.29
N LYS A 50 4.03 -13.60 -5.24
CA LYS A 50 4.49 -14.89 -5.74
C LYS A 50 4.76 -14.86 -7.24
N SER A 51 3.92 -14.19 -8.04
CA SER A 51 4.13 -14.03 -9.47
C SER A 51 5.43 -13.25 -9.80
N PHE A 52 5.86 -12.34 -8.93
CA PHE A 52 7.14 -11.65 -9.09
C PHE A 52 8.35 -12.50 -8.72
N SER A 53 8.22 -13.43 -7.78
CA SER A 53 9.31 -14.35 -7.42
C SER A 53 9.47 -15.52 -8.40
N GLU A 54 8.38 -15.90 -9.08
CA GLU A 54 8.31 -17.06 -9.98
C GLU A 54 7.96 -16.58 -11.40
N GLN A 55 8.90 -15.94 -12.12
CA GLN A 55 8.64 -15.35 -13.44
C GLN A 55 8.94 -16.30 -14.63
N GLU A 56 9.23 -17.55 -14.39
CA GLU A 56 9.56 -18.55 -15.43
C GLU A 56 8.42 -18.78 -16.43
N PHE A 57 7.16 -18.48 -16.05
CA PHE A 57 6.01 -18.58 -16.94
C PHE A 57 5.96 -17.47 -18.02
N LEU A 58 6.74 -16.39 -17.84
CA LEU A 58 6.79 -15.29 -18.79
C LEU A 58 7.64 -15.70 -20.01
N ARG A 59 7.09 -15.50 -21.18
CA ARG A 59 7.77 -15.81 -22.44
C ARG A 59 8.31 -14.53 -23.10
N GLY A 60 9.51 -14.65 -23.69
CA GLY A 60 10.15 -13.56 -24.44
C GLY A 60 10.60 -12.42 -23.51
N GLU A 61 10.46 -11.19 -23.99
CA GLU A 61 10.88 -9.97 -23.26
C GLU A 61 9.82 -9.41 -22.30
N ARG A 62 8.78 -10.18 -22.00
CA ARG A 62 7.70 -9.75 -21.09
C ARG A 62 8.22 -9.59 -19.68
N ARG A 63 7.71 -8.55 -19.00
CA ARG A 63 8.06 -8.24 -17.59
C ARG A 63 6.79 -7.91 -16.82
N LEU A 64 6.75 -8.30 -15.55
CA LEU A 64 5.69 -7.90 -14.65
C LEU A 64 6.00 -6.52 -14.05
N ILE A 65 4.96 -5.70 -13.96
CA ILE A 65 4.98 -4.42 -13.26
C ILE A 65 3.79 -4.40 -12.31
N ALA A 66 4.05 -4.19 -11.03
CA ALA A 66 2.99 -4.00 -10.05
C ALA A 66 2.43 -2.57 -10.14
N VAL A 67 1.09 -2.45 -10.21
CA VAL A 67 0.37 -1.16 -10.24
C VAL A 67 -0.46 -1.00 -8.96
N ASN A 68 0.05 -1.48 -7.84
CA ASN A 68 -0.56 -1.36 -6.52
C ASN A 68 0.35 -0.62 -5.53
N SER A 69 -0.03 -0.60 -4.25
CA SER A 69 0.73 0.08 -3.19
C SER A 69 2.13 -0.49 -2.93
N ILE A 70 2.46 -1.68 -3.46
CA ILE A 70 3.80 -2.27 -3.33
C ILE A 70 4.81 -1.53 -4.24
N ASN A 71 4.36 -0.95 -5.35
CA ASN A 71 5.23 -0.26 -6.28
C ASN A 71 5.68 1.09 -5.69
N PHE A 72 6.99 1.23 -5.49
CA PHE A 72 7.58 2.45 -4.93
C PHE A 72 7.30 3.71 -5.78
N ALA A 73 7.14 3.57 -7.10
CA ALA A 73 6.77 4.68 -7.97
C ALA A 73 5.43 5.33 -7.59
N ARG A 74 4.49 4.57 -7.01
CA ARG A 74 3.24 5.12 -6.48
C ARG A 74 3.49 5.97 -5.23
N ILE A 75 4.40 5.55 -4.35
CA ILE A 75 4.78 6.31 -3.17
C ILE A 75 5.43 7.63 -3.60
N LEU A 76 6.32 7.60 -4.59
CA LEU A 76 6.94 8.81 -5.14
C LEU A 76 5.89 9.81 -5.65
N ALA A 77 4.88 9.34 -6.36
CA ALA A 77 3.79 10.20 -6.82
C ALA A 77 2.97 10.79 -5.65
N GLN A 78 2.80 10.05 -4.57
CA GLN A 78 2.06 10.50 -3.38
C GLN A 78 2.79 11.58 -2.58
N ILE A 79 4.12 11.68 -2.68
CA ILE A 79 4.90 12.77 -2.06
C ILE A 79 4.37 14.15 -2.51
N VAL A 80 3.94 14.25 -3.76
CA VAL A 80 3.39 15.50 -4.33
C VAL A 80 2.19 16.01 -3.53
N TYR A 81 1.35 15.14 -2.96
CA TYR A 81 0.17 15.53 -2.19
C TYR A 81 0.55 16.36 -0.96
N TYR A 82 1.63 16.00 -0.29
CA TYR A 82 2.12 16.68 0.90
C TYR A 82 2.67 18.07 0.57
N PHE A 83 3.52 18.19 -0.45
CA PHE A 83 4.03 19.47 -0.91
C PHE A 83 2.91 20.35 -1.44
N TRP A 84 2.01 19.80 -2.27
CA TRP A 84 0.87 20.54 -2.79
C TRP A 84 -0.02 21.07 -1.68
N SER A 85 -0.39 20.26 -0.72
CA SER A 85 -1.22 20.66 0.42
C SER A 85 -0.57 21.77 1.23
N TYR A 86 0.74 21.65 1.51
CA TYR A 86 1.49 22.68 2.23
C TYR A 86 1.48 24.02 1.49
N LEU A 87 1.72 24.00 0.18
CA LEU A 87 1.69 25.20 -0.66
C LEU A 87 0.28 25.84 -0.70
N ARG A 88 -0.77 25.01 -0.76
CA ARG A 88 -2.17 25.49 -0.82
C ARG A 88 -2.65 26.17 0.46
N ILE A 89 -2.07 25.87 1.60
CA ILE A 89 -2.37 26.51 2.89
C ILE A 89 -1.38 27.64 3.23
N ASN A 90 -0.71 28.21 2.22
CA ASN A 90 0.21 29.34 2.34
C ASN A 90 1.43 29.09 3.23
N CYS A 91 1.99 27.89 3.20
CA CYS A 91 3.28 27.55 3.80
C CYS A 91 3.38 27.97 5.28
N PRO A 92 2.59 27.41 6.19
CA PRO A 92 2.59 27.80 7.59
C PRO A 92 3.98 27.59 8.22
N LYS A 93 4.54 28.65 8.82
CA LYS A 93 5.89 28.63 9.43
C LYS A 93 6.00 27.65 10.60
N GLU A 94 4.89 27.47 11.30
CA GLU A 94 4.79 26.52 12.42
C GLU A 94 4.84 25.06 11.97
N GLY A 95 4.80 24.80 10.66
CA GLY A 95 4.69 23.48 10.08
C GLY A 95 3.25 22.95 10.11
N ILE A 96 3.07 21.74 9.57
CA ILE A 96 1.76 21.14 9.32
C ILE A 96 1.65 19.77 10.00
N ILE A 97 0.45 19.40 10.41
CA ILE A 97 0.08 18.06 10.86
C ILE A 97 -0.80 17.43 9.79
N PHE A 98 -0.44 16.25 9.33
CA PHE A 98 -1.27 15.45 8.43
C PHE A 98 -1.91 14.29 9.18
N SER A 99 -3.22 14.13 9.03
CA SER A 99 -3.93 12.90 9.41
C SER A 99 -4.18 12.08 8.15
N VAL A 100 -3.61 10.89 8.11
CA VAL A 100 -3.55 10.07 6.90
C VAL A 100 -4.28 8.75 7.15
N PRO A 101 -5.43 8.52 6.48
CA PRO A 101 -6.07 7.20 6.49
C PRO A 101 -5.10 6.16 5.95
N THR A 102 -4.80 5.15 6.76
CA THR A 102 -3.65 4.29 6.49
C THR A 102 -4.01 2.81 6.63
N GLY A 103 -3.90 2.09 5.52
CA GLY A 103 -3.91 0.63 5.48
C GLY A 103 -2.50 0.11 5.16
N ASN A 104 -2.12 0.12 3.88
CA ASN A 104 -0.82 -0.38 3.38
C ASN A 104 0.39 0.53 3.67
N PHE A 105 0.23 1.57 4.47
CA PHE A 105 1.29 2.50 4.86
C PHE A 105 1.92 3.31 3.71
N GLY A 106 1.43 3.18 2.48
CA GLY A 106 2.05 3.82 1.29
C GLY A 106 2.01 5.35 1.36
N ASP A 107 0.82 5.91 1.61
CA ASP A 107 0.62 7.36 1.63
C ASP A 107 1.34 8.02 2.81
N VAL A 108 1.19 7.49 4.02
CA VAL A 108 1.89 8.05 5.18
C VAL A 108 3.41 7.91 5.08
N PHE A 109 3.92 6.86 4.40
CA PHE A 109 5.34 6.72 4.10
C PHE A 109 5.81 7.78 3.09
N ALA A 110 4.97 8.16 2.13
CA ALA A 110 5.26 9.31 1.26
C ALA A 110 5.36 10.62 2.06
N GLY A 111 4.52 10.80 3.09
CA GLY A 111 4.64 11.91 4.04
C GLY A 111 5.94 11.87 4.85
N TYR A 112 6.37 10.69 5.26
CA TYR A 112 7.67 10.49 5.94
C TYR A 112 8.83 10.89 5.01
N ILE A 113 8.79 10.50 3.73
CA ILE A 113 9.79 10.91 2.75
C ILE A 113 9.75 12.43 2.53
N ALA A 114 8.56 13.02 2.42
CA ALA A 114 8.40 14.47 2.27
C ALA A 114 9.02 15.24 3.44
N LEU A 115 8.89 14.73 4.68
CA LEU A 115 9.58 15.25 5.86
C LEU A 115 11.10 15.18 5.70
N GLY A 116 11.62 14.04 5.27
CA GLY A 116 13.05 13.85 4.98
C GLY A 116 13.58 14.75 3.85
N MET A 117 12.72 15.18 2.92
CA MET A 117 13.02 16.14 1.86
C MET A 117 12.99 17.62 2.36
N GLY A 118 12.64 17.84 3.62
CA GLY A 118 12.63 19.18 4.24
C GLY A 118 11.26 19.83 4.31
N LEU A 119 10.18 19.14 3.97
CA LEU A 119 8.84 19.69 4.19
C LEU A 119 8.58 19.82 5.70
N PRO A 120 8.15 20.99 6.22
CA PRO A 120 8.00 21.20 7.66
C PRO A 120 6.75 20.50 8.22
N ILE A 121 6.82 19.19 8.29
CA ILE A 121 5.79 18.33 8.90
C ILE A 121 6.10 18.18 10.39
N LYS A 122 5.18 18.62 11.25
CA LYS A 122 5.28 18.44 12.70
C LYS A 122 4.92 17.03 13.15
N LYS A 123 3.90 16.46 12.50
CA LYS A 123 3.36 15.15 12.90
C LYS A 123 2.62 14.51 11.73
N LEU A 124 2.80 13.21 11.60
CA LEU A 124 1.96 12.33 10.79
C LEU A 124 1.10 11.49 11.73
N ILE A 125 -0.22 11.59 11.59
CA ILE A 125 -1.18 10.81 12.34
C ILE A 125 -1.63 9.66 11.46
N VAL A 126 -1.34 8.44 11.88
CA VAL A 126 -1.78 7.21 11.22
C VAL A 126 -3.20 6.91 11.67
N ALA A 127 -4.18 7.15 10.81
CA ALA A 127 -5.58 6.87 11.10
C ALA A 127 -5.96 5.50 10.53
N THR A 128 -6.43 4.59 11.38
CA THR A 128 -6.89 3.25 11.01
C THR A 128 -8.39 3.12 11.21
N ASN A 129 -9.00 2.12 10.56
CA ASN A 129 -10.34 1.66 10.90
C ASN A 129 -10.28 0.56 11.97
N SER A 130 -11.32 -0.27 12.09
CA SER A 130 -11.35 -1.41 13.02
C SER A 130 -10.26 -2.46 12.74
N ASN A 131 -9.67 -2.44 11.53
CA ASN A 131 -8.50 -3.25 11.20
C ASN A 131 -7.23 -2.47 11.60
N ASP A 132 -6.87 -2.60 12.86
CA ASP A 132 -6.01 -1.68 13.60
C ASP A 132 -4.55 -2.12 13.74
N ILE A 133 -4.06 -2.98 12.85
CA ILE A 133 -2.70 -3.53 12.93
C ILE A 133 -1.62 -2.45 13.15
N LEU A 134 -1.69 -1.35 12.41
CA LEU A 134 -0.71 -0.26 12.54
C LEU A 134 -0.81 0.46 13.88
N HIS A 135 -2.02 0.67 14.39
CA HIS A 135 -2.24 1.25 15.72
C HIS A 135 -1.60 0.37 16.80
N ARG A 136 -1.83 -0.94 16.73
CA ARG A 136 -1.26 -1.91 17.69
C ARG A 136 0.26 -2.01 17.57
N CYS A 137 0.79 -2.05 16.34
CA CYS A 137 2.23 -2.05 16.10
C CYS A 137 2.91 -0.82 16.72
N ILE A 138 2.39 0.37 16.45
CA ILE A 138 3.03 1.63 16.85
C ILE A 138 2.92 1.86 18.36
N ASN A 139 1.78 1.51 18.98
CA ASN A 139 1.56 1.82 20.40
C ASN A 139 1.93 0.67 21.33
N ASN A 140 1.80 -0.58 20.90
CA ASN A 140 1.90 -1.75 21.77
C ASN A 140 2.96 -2.75 21.30
N ASN A 141 3.64 -2.47 20.18
CA ASN A 141 4.56 -3.42 19.53
C ASN A 141 3.88 -4.79 19.25
N ASP A 142 2.55 -4.76 18.98
CA ASP A 142 1.74 -5.93 18.68
C ASP A 142 1.54 -6.05 17.17
N HIS A 143 2.22 -7.00 16.57
CA HIS A 143 2.18 -7.30 15.14
C HIS A 143 1.29 -8.53 14.83
N SER A 144 0.59 -9.07 15.82
CA SER A 144 -0.19 -10.30 15.65
C SER A 144 -1.31 -10.12 14.60
N PRO A 145 -1.41 -11.02 13.61
CA PRO A 145 -2.51 -11.01 12.65
C PRO A 145 -3.85 -11.29 13.37
N ARG A 146 -4.92 -10.66 12.89
CA ARG A 146 -6.29 -10.89 13.34
C ARG A 146 -7.22 -11.10 12.17
N GLU A 147 -8.43 -11.56 12.41
CA GLU A 147 -9.45 -11.60 11.37
C GLU A 147 -9.76 -10.20 10.85
N VAL A 148 -9.92 -10.10 9.52
CA VAL A 148 -10.29 -8.85 8.86
C VAL A 148 -11.75 -8.56 9.09
N ASN A 149 -12.05 -7.41 9.68
CA ASN A 149 -13.40 -6.91 9.86
C ASN A 149 -13.82 -6.08 8.64
N ALA A 150 -14.90 -6.48 7.97
CA ALA A 150 -15.43 -5.72 6.85
C ALA A 150 -15.92 -4.34 7.31
N SER A 151 -15.50 -3.28 6.61
CA SER A 151 -15.88 -1.90 6.90
C SER A 151 -16.46 -1.20 5.67
N LEU A 152 -16.89 0.07 5.85
CA LEU A 152 -17.32 0.93 4.73
C LEU A 152 -16.16 1.36 3.82
N ALA A 153 -14.92 1.08 4.23
CA ALA A 153 -13.70 1.37 3.48
C ALA A 153 -12.92 0.09 3.15
N PRO A 154 -13.42 -0.79 2.26
CA PRO A 154 -12.83 -2.11 2.00
C PRO A 154 -11.35 -2.08 1.62
N SER A 155 -10.88 -1.01 0.99
CA SER A 155 -9.46 -0.83 0.65
C SER A 155 -8.54 -0.66 1.86
N MET A 156 -9.12 -0.40 3.04
CA MET A 156 -8.46 -0.25 4.32
C MET A 156 -8.60 -1.49 5.20
N ASP A 157 -9.38 -2.49 4.77
CA ASP A 157 -9.64 -3.74 5.48
C ASP A 157 -8.50 -4.72 5.26
N ILE A 158 -7.36 -4.42 5.87
CA ILE A 158 -6.12 -5.18 5.75
C ILE A 158 -5.48 -5.39 7.12
N MET A 159 -4.81 -6.53 7.28
CA MET A 159 -4.07 -6.91 8.48
C MET A 159 -2.57 -7.05 8.26
N ILE A 160 -2.10 -6.88 7.01
CA ILE A 160 -0.68 -6.87 6.67
C ILE A 160 -0.36 -5.56 5.94
N SER A 161 0.40 -4.69 6.60
CA SER A 161 0.75 -3.37 6.05
C SER A 161 2.08 -3.43 5.30
N SER A 162 2.02 -3.67 3.99
CA SER A 162 3.18 -4.02 3.16
C SER A 162 4.25 -2.93 3.03
N ASN A 163 3.94 -1.66 3.27
CA ASN A 163 4.95 -0.58 3.21
C ASN A 163 5.45 -0.16 4.59
N PHE A 164 4.90 -0.68 5.67
CA PHE A 164 5.40 -0.41 7.03
C PHE A 164 6.82 -0.95 7.21
N GLU A 165 7.12 -2.08 6.58
CA GLU A 165 8.46 -2.66 6.51
C GLU A 165 9.51 -1.67 5.95
N ARG A 166 9.13 -0.75 5.06
CA ARG A 166 10.02 0.28 4.52
C ARG A 166 10.40 1.32 5.59
N LEU A 167 9.47 1.68 6.45
CA LEU A 167 9.76 2.57 7.59
C LEU A 167 10.68 1.85 8.58
N LEU A 168 10.40 0.59 8.89
CA LEU A 168 11.24 -0.21 9.77
C LEU A 168 12.66 -0.34 9.22
N PHE A 169 12.81 -0.59 7.91
CA PHE A 169 14.12 -0.66 7.27
C PHE A 169 14.93 0.63 7.45
N ASP A 170 14.31 1.78 7.30
CA ASP A 170 14.98 3.07 7.53
C ASP A 170 15.27 3.30 9.03
N ALA A 171 14.32 2.96 9.92
CA ALA A 171 14.48 3.06 11.36
C ALA A 171 15.59 2.15 11.92
N PHE A 172 15.83 1.00 11.30
CA PHE A 172 16.93 0.09 11.63
C PHE A 172 18.20 0.38 10.82
N GLU A 173 18.39 1.64 10.36
CA GLU A 173 19.59 2.10 9.65
C GLU A 173 19.88 1.27 8.38
N ARG A 174 18.83 0.75 7.74
CA ARG A 174 18.89 -0.07 6.52
C ARG A 174 19.59 -1.42 6.71
N ASP A 175 19.64 -1.92 7.92
CA ASP A 175 20.14 -3.25 8.23
C ASP A 175 19.07 -4.32 7.87
N SER A 176 19.28 -4.96 6.71
CA SER A 176 18.37 -5.98 6.19
C SER A 176 18.31 -7.24 7.06
N SER A 177 19.36 -7.52 7.84
CA SER A 177 19.42 -8.69 8.73
C SER A 177 18.48 -8.52 9.91
N LYS A 178 18.49 -7.33 10.53
CA LYS A 178 17.58 -6.99 11.63
C LYS A 178 16.12 -6.99 11.19
N ILE A 179 15.83 -6.49 9.98
CA ILE A 179 14.47 -6.51 9.45
C ILE A 179 14.00 -7.94 9.20
N ARG A 180 14.84 -8.79 8.63
CA ARG A 180 14.50 -10.20 8.40
C ARG A 180 14.18 -10.90 9.72
N GLU A 181 15.03 -10.76 10.73
CA GLU A 181 14.83 -11.34 12.07
C GLU A 181 13.51 -10.82 12.71
N LEU A 182 13.20 -9.53 12.54
CA LEU A 182 11.94 -8.97 13.04
C LEU A 182 10.73 -9.58 12.31
N MET A 183 10.78 -9.65 10.98
CA MET A 183 9.67 -10.16 10.18
C MET A 183 9.44 -11.66 10.39
N GLU A 184 10.48 -12.45 10.63
CA GLU A 184 10.38 -13.88 10.98
C GLU A 184 9.69 -14.12 12.34
N LYS A 185 9.75 -13.15 13.25
CA LYS A 185 9.05 -13.20 14.55
C LYS A 185 7.58 -12.79 14.46
N VAL A 186 7.19 -12.13 13.37
CA VAL A 186 5.87 -11.53 13.16
C VAL A 186 4.98 -12.38 12.25
N THR A 187 5.57 -13.28 11.48
CA THR A 187 4.86 -14.26 10.62
C THR A 187 4.67 -15.59 11.32
#